data_671dee382fb6e92fbb1cf69c3d5f3414
#
_entry.id   671dee382fb6e92fbb1cf69c3d5f3414
#
_cell.length_a   1.000
_cell.length_b   1.000
_cell.length_c   1.000
_cell.angle_alpha   90.00
_cell.angle_beta   90.00
_cell.angle_gamma   90.00
#
_symmetry.space_group_name_H-M   'P 1'
#
loop_
_entity.id
_entity.type
_entity.pdbx_description
1 polymer ?
#
loop_
_entity_poly.entity_id
_entity_poly.type
_entity_poly.pdbx_seq_one_letter_code
_entity_poly.pdbx_strand_id
1 'polypeptide(L)'
;MQKPINLTWIDKFYGRSPYFINKSVQYWLFSIFAVMKKLLFTWFSVLLILNVKGQSSAPAAKMDFEAYNPTPTLVVPTNPTMRARFPFIDVHNHQGNMAPGNLEGLLKEMDRLNMKVMVNLSGGNGTNLKSKIDNVKSISPKRFIVFANIDFRGVGEAGWTEKAVKALEEDVKYGANGLKIFKNLGFSVKDSEGKRVSVDDPRLDAIWAKCGELKIPVLIHTADPKSFWDPVDEHNERWLEIVTHPGRKRGPDNPVPFETLIEEQHKMFKKHPKTTFIAAHFGWYPNDLTKLGKLMDALPNIVVEFGAVIAELGRQPKTARQFFEKYQDRILFGKDSWVPDEYATYFRVLETEDEYFPYHKKYHAFWAMYGIGLPDNILKKVYYKNALRIIPNIDKSQFPD
;
A
#
# COMPACT_ATOMS: atom_id res chain seq x y z
N MET A 1 25.43 27.19 -38.94
CA MET A 1 25.35 28.43 -39.74
C MET A 1 25.33 29.61 -38.77
N GLN A 2 26.48 30.22 -38.50
CA GLN A 2 26.62 31.43 -37.70
C GLN A 2 26.45 32.65 -38.62
N LYS A 3 25.54 33.56 -38.25
CA LYS A 3 25.38 34.85 -38.93
C LYS A 3 26.50 35.80 -38.54
N PRO A 4 27.06 36.63 -39.47
CA PRO A 4 28.10 37.58 -39.14
C PRO A 4 27.53 38.81 -38.42
N ILE A 5 28.28 39.27 -37.40
CA ILE A 5 27.96 40.48 -36.61
C ILE A 5 28.29 41.70 -37.46
N ASN A 6 27.34 42.59 -37.64
CA ASN A 6 27.42 43.82 -38.44
C ASN A 6 28.07 44.95 -37.61
N LEU A 7 29.23 45.43 -38.02
CA LEU A 7 30.06 46.43 -37.36
C LEU A 7 29.77 47.86 -37.89
N THR A 8 28.54 48.34 -37.85
CA THR A 8 28.18 49.67 -38.35
C THR A 8 28.06 50.76 -37.28
N TRP A 9 28.61 50.57 -36.05
CA TRP A 9 28.49 51.52 -34.93
C TRP A 9 29.74 52.38 -34.66
N ILE A 10 30.86 52.22 -35.39
CA ILE A 10 32.14 52.91 -35.14
C ILE A 10 32.28 54.23 -35.91
N ASP A 11 31.51 54.47 -36.97
CA ASP A 11 31.68 55.64 -37.83
C ASP A 11 30.93 56.90 -37.39
N LYS A 12 30.31 56.92 -36.23
CA LYS A 12 29.47 58.07 -35.80
C LYS A 12 30.08 58.96 -34.73
N PHE A 13 31.30 58.68 -34.24
CA PHE A 13 31.82 59.44 -33.07
C PHE A 13 33.17 60.18 -33.24
N TYR A 14 33.81 60.21 -34.46
CA TYR A 14 35.00 61.02 -34.59
C TYR A 14 34.91 61.98 -35.79
N GLY A 15 34.61 63.24 -35.43
CA GLY A 15 34.70 64.39 -36.35
C GLY A 15 36.12 64.54 -36.91
N ARG A 16 36.20 64.96 -38.16
CA ARG A 16 37.43 65.20 -38.89
C ARG A 16 38.31 66.28 -38.18
N SER A 17 39.51 65.88 -37.76
CA SER A 17 40.61 66.81 -37.47
C SER A 17 41.85 66.40 -38.28
N PRO A 18 42.53 67.37 -38.98
CA PRO A 18 43.61 67.07 -39.87
C PRO A 18 44.98 67.16 -39.17
N TYR A 19 45.40 66.05 -38.54
CA TYR A 19 46.77 65.92 -38.14
C TYR A 19 47.38 64.65 -38.82
N PHE A 20 48.35 64.86 -39.70
CA PHE A 20 49.12 63.81 -40.30
C PHE A 20 49.94 63.06 -39.24
N ILE A 21 49.49 61.90 -38.86
CA ILE A 21 50.25 60.96 -38.04
C ILE A 21 51.09 60.14 -39.02
N ASN A 22 52.40 60.17 -38.84
CA ASN A 22 53.40 59.48 -39.66
C ASN A 22 53.10 57.99 -39.72
N LYS A 23 53.06 57.40 -40.95
CA LYS A 23 52.71 56.02 -41.16
C LYS A 23 53.52 55.04 -40.28
N SER A 24 54.73 55.35 -39.92
CA SER A 24 55.54 54.53 -39.01
C SER A 24 55.02 54.40 -37.61
N VAL A 25 54.37 55.44 -37.07
CA VAL A 25 53.76 55.45 -35.75
C VAL A 25 52.44 54.66 -35.76
N GLN A 26 51.70 54.70 -36.86
CA GLN A 26 50.47 53.85 -36.98
C GLN A 26 50.83 52.34 -37.02
N TYR A 27 51.91 51.93 -37.74
CA TYR A 27 52.30 50.53 -37.70
C TYR A 27 52.81 50.07 -36.32
N TRP A 28 53.50 50.98 -35.60
CA TRP A 28 54.00 50.68 -34.27
C TRP A 28 52.83 50.54 -33.22
N LEU A 29 51.85 51.41 -33.28
CA LEU A 29 50.66 51.31 -32.46
C LEU A 29 49.80 50.05 -32.77
N PHE A 30 49.65 49.70 -34.06
CA PHE A 30 48.95 48.46 -34.46
C PHE A 30 49.70 47.22 -33.99
N SER A 31 51.04 47.20 -34.00
CA SER A 31 51.80 46.08 -33.48
C SER A 31 51.68 45.92 -31.98
N ILE A 32 51.72 47.02 -31.22
CA ILE A 32 51.47 46.98 -29.75
C ILE A 32 50.08 46.52 -29.42
N PHE A 33 49.04 46.99 -30.13
CA PHE A 33 47.65 46.55 -29.92
C PHE A 33 47.46 45.08 -30.26
N ALA A 34 48.10 44.58 -31.27
CA ALA A 34 48.03 43.17 -31.63
C ALA A 34 48.77 42.26 -30.63
N VAL A 35 49.88 42.70 -30.05
CA VAL A 35 50.60 41.98 -29.00
C VAL A 35 49.80 42.03 -27.66
N MET A 36 49.26 43.20 -27.29
CA MET A 36 48.40 43.32 -26.10
C MET A 36 47.14 42.49 -26.21
N LYS A 37 46.46 42.44 -27.36
CA LYS A 37 45.30 41.55 -27.57
C LYS A 37 45.70 40.08 -27.43
N LYS A 38 46.84 39.66 -27.96
CA LYS A 38 47.32 38.28 -27.79
C LYS A 38 47.64 37.97 -26.33
N LEU A 39 48.31 38.88 -25.62
CA LEU A 39 48.61 38.72 -24.18
C LEU A 39 47.34 38.71 -23.32
N LEU A 40 46.39 39.61 -23.55
CA LEU A 40 45.11 39.62 -22.87
C LEU A 40 44.29 38.35 -23.13
N PHE A 41 44.26 37.86 -24.35
CA PHE A 41 43.57 36.61 -24.70
C PHE A 41 44.21 35.37 -24.04
N THR A 42 45.57 35.36 -23.98
CA THR A 42 46.31 34.29 -23.30
C THR A 42 46.11 34.32 -21.79
N TRP A 43 46.11 35.51 -21.17
CA TRP A 43 45.82 35.67 -19.75
C TRP A 43 44.37 35.33 -19.40
N PHE A 44 43.41 35.67 -20.25
CA PHE A 44 42.00 35.31 -20.04
C PHE A 44 41.77 33.79 -20.17
N SER A 45 42.47 33.15 -21.10
CA SER A 45 42.43 31.71 -21.27
C SER A 45 43.10 30.96 -20.10
N VAL A 46 44.20 31.47 -19.57
CA VAL A 46 44.87 30.92 -18.37
C VAL A 46 44.01 31.12 -17.10
N LEU A 47 43.33 32.29 -16.96
CA LEU A 47 42.40 32.51 -15.85
C LEU A 47 41.14 31.62 -15.93
N LEU A 48 40.64 31.32 -17.14
CA LEU A 48 39.55 30.38 -17.32
C LEU A 48 39.97 28.93 -16.99
N ILE A 49 41.19 28.54 -17.30
CA ILE A 49 41.72 27.19 -16.99
C ILE A 49 42.00 27.06 -15.48
N LEU A 50 42.39 28.14 -14.79
CA LEU A 50 42.67 28.11 -13.36
C LEU A 50 41.39 28.15 -12.50
N ASN A 51 40.23 28.54 -13.07
CA ASN A 51 38.94 28.49 -12.36
C ASN A 51 38.14 27.20 -12.61
N VAL A 52 38.55 26.32 -13.47
CA VAL A 52 38.13 24.93 -13.51
C VAL A 52 38.98 24.16 -12.47
N LYS A 53 38.94 24.57 -11.20
CA LYS A 53 39.02 23.58 -10.14
C LYS A 53 37.79 22.72 -10.33
N GLY A 54 37.95 21.62 -11.03
CA GLY A 54 36.96 20.55 -10.91
C GLY A 54 36.68 20.38 -9.42
N GLN A 55 35.44 20.55 -9.01
CA GLN A 55 35.03 19.97 -7.77
C GLN A 55 35.48 18.52 -7.88
N SER A 56 36.63 18.19 -7.31
CA SER A 56 36.94 16.80 -6.99
C SER A 56 35.82 16.44 -5.98
N SER A 57 34.72 15.92 -6.49
CA SER A 57 33.78 15.23 -5.62
C SER A 57 34.63 14.20 -4.89
N ALA A 58 34.82 14.40 -3.59
CA ALA A 58 35.33 13.33 -2.75
C ALA A 58 34.52 12.09 -3.13
N PRO A 59 35.16 10.92 -3.33
CA PRO A 59 34.41 9.72 -3.66
C PRO A 59 33.28 9.59 -2.65
N ALA A 60 32.04 9.46 -3.15
CA ALA A 60 30.87 9.36 -2.32
C ALA A 60 31.15 8.27 -1.27
N ALA A 61 31.01 8.62 0.01
CA ALA A 61 31.17 7.64 1.07
C ALA A 61 30.28 6.44 0.78
N LYS A 62 30.83 5.24 0.77
CA LYS A 62 30.03 4.03 0.64
C LYS A 62 29.07 3.98 1.82
N MET A 63 27.78 3.93 1.54
CA MET A 63 26.72 3.82 2.54
C MET A 63 25.94 2.55 2.25
N ASP A 64 25.61 1.79 3.28
CA ASP A 64 24.67 0.69 3.16
C ASP A 64 23.31 1.22 2.77
N PHE A 65 22.67 0.62 1.78
CA PHE A 65 21.35 1.05 1.31
C PHE A 65 20.31 0.95 2.45
N GLU A 66 20.43 -0.03 3.34
CA GLU A 66 19.56 -0.17 4.51
C GLU A 66 19.69 1.00 5.50
N ALA A 67 20.87 1.61 5.59
CA ALA A 67 21.14 2.78 6.42
C ALA A 67 20.71 4.10 5.76
N TYR A 68 20.48 4.11 4.45
CA TYR A 68 20.04 5.30 3.71
C TYR A 68 18.66 5.76 4.20
N ASN A 69 18.60 6.91 4.81
CA ASN A 69 17.38 7.49 5.36
C ASN A 69 17.35 9.01 5.09
N PRO A 70 17.09 9.41 3.84
CA PRO A 70 17.13 10.82 3.46
C PRO A 70 16.06 11.62 4.19
N THR A 71 16.46 12.76 4.74
CA THR A 71 15.53 13.74 5.31
C THR A 71 15.19 14.76 4.23
N PRO A 72 13.92 14.94 3.87
CA PRO A 72 13.53 15.93 2.88
C PRO A 72 13.76 17.35 3.42
N THR A 73 14.13 18.26 2.52
CA THR A 73 14.24 19.69 2.81
C THR A 73 12.93 20.46 2.59
N LEU A 74 11.87 19.73 2.19
CA LEU A 74 10.55 20.33 1.97
C LEU A 74 9.96 20.83 3.29
N VAL A 75 9.40 22.04 3.24
CA VAL A 75 8.60 22.62 4.32
C VAL A 75 7.14 22.58 3.88
N VAL A 76 6.41 21.60 4.36
CA VAL A 76 5.00 21.37 4.03
C VAL A 76 4.16 21.36 5.31
N PRO A 77 2.87 21.72 5.24
CA PRO A 77 1.95 21.56 6.36
C PRO A 77 1.91 20.10 6.84
N THR A 78 1.83 19.90 8.15
CA THR A 78 1.74 18.56 8.73
C THR A 78 0.58 18.50 9.72
N ASN A 79 -0.28 17.51 9.56
CA ASN A 79 -1.43 17.25 10.42
C ASN A 79 -1.37 15.81 10.95
N PRO A 80 -0.47 15.53 11.91
CA PRO A 80 -0.35 14.20 12.47
C PRO A 80 -1.65 13.81 13.19
N THR A 81 -2.18 12.64 12.85
CA THR A 81 -3.45 12.15 13.35
C THR A 81 -3.23 10.86 14.13
N MET A 82 -3.23 10.94 15.46
CA MET A 82 -3.00 9.77 16.34
C MET A 82 -4.28 9.00 16.69
N ARG A 83 -5.43 9.56 16.37
CA ARG A 83 -6.76 9.04 16.69
C ARG A 83 -7.70 9.30 15.52
N ALA A 84 -8.48 8.29 15.11
CA ALA A 84 -9.45 8.44 14.03
C ALA A 84 -10.49 9.53 14.33
N ARG A 85 -10.81 10.35 13.34
CA ARG A 85 -11.82 11.43 13.42
C ARG A 85 -13.20 10.91 13.79
N PHE A 86 -13.56 9.76 13.24
CA PHE A 86 -14.83 9.07 13.55
C PHE A 86 -14.56 7.71 14.20
N PRO A 87 -15.52 7.14 14.93
CA PRO A 87 -15.41 5.76 15.38
C PRO A 87 -15.25 4.83 14.17
N PHE A 88 -14.46 3.78 14.31
CA PHE A 88 -14.23 2.86 13.21
C PHE A 88 -14.26 1.39 13.64
N ILE A 89 -14.40 0.53 12.63
CA ILE A 89 -14.34 -0.92 12.70
C ILE A 89 -13.12 -1.35 11.90
N ASP A 90 -12.17 -2.03 12.54
CA ASP A 90 -11.09 -2.71 11.84
C ASP A 90 -11.53 -4.11 11.44
N VAL A 91 -11.79 -4.34 10.15
CA VAL A 91 -12.29 -5.63 9.66
C VAL A 91 -11.19 -6.66 9.41
N HIS A 92 -9.91 -6.26 9.51
CA HIS A 92 -8.78 -7.15 9.25
C HIS A 92 -7.76 -7.07 10.38
N ASN A 93 -7.93 -7.92 11.39
CA ASN A 93 -7.00 -8.01 12.51
C ASN A 93 -6.78 -9.47 12.91
N HIS A 94 -5.64 -9.75 13.53
CA HIS A 94 -5.21 -11.08 13.92
C HIS A 94 -4.84 -11.12 15.40
N GLN A 95 -5.72 -11.73 16.21
CA GLN A 95 -5.51 -11.92 17.64
C GLN A 95 -5.46 -13.42 17.96
N GLY A 96 -4.25 -13.97 18.04
CA GLY A 96 -4.07 -15.40 18.37
C GLY A 96 -4.54 -15.74 19.78
N ASN A 97 -4.25 -14.84 20.71
CA ASN A 97 -4.62 -14.98 22.12
C ASN A 97 -5.77 -14.00 22.46
N MET A 98 -6.95 -14.54 22.75
CA MET A 98 -8.12 -13.79 23.20
C MET A 98 -8.48 -14.15 24.65
N ALA A 99 -7.51 -14.45 25.51
CA ALA A 99 -7.72 -14.59 26.94
C ALA A 99 -8.15 -13.26 27.61
N PRO A 100 -8.89 -13.27 28.71
CA PRO A 100 -9.45 -12.07 29.33
C PRO A 100 -8.44 -10.92 29.51
N GLY A 101 -7.30 -11.16 30.10
CA GLY A 101 -6.27 -10.11 30.33
C GLY A 101 -5.75 -9.47 29.04
N ASN A 102 -5.64 -10.24 27.94
CA ASN A 102 -5.27 -9.67 26.64
C ASN A 102 -6.41 -8.80 26.06
N LEU A 103 -7.65 -9.23 26.20
CA LEU A 103 -8.80 -8.45 25.72
C LEU A 103 -8.88 -7.08 26.41
N GLU A 104 -8.61 -7.02 27.71
CA GLU A 104 -8.58 -5.75 28.47
C GLU A 104 -7.47 -4.82 27.95
N GLY A 105 -6.29 -5.36 27.65
CA GLY A 105 -5.18 -4.60 27.04
C GLY A 105 -5.56 -4.06 25.65
N LEU A 106 -6.19 -4.88 24.82
CA LEU A 106 -6.68 -4.46 23.50
C LEU A 106 -7.72 -3.36 23.59
N LEU A 107 -8.68 -3.45 24.51
CA LEU A 107 -9.73 -2.44 24.69
C LEU A 107 -9.16 -1.06 24.98
N LYS A 108 -8.13 -0.96 25.82
CA LYS A 108 -7.45 0.30 26.14
C LYS A 108 -6.86 0.96 24.88
N GLU A 109 -6.16 0.20 24.07
CA GLU A 109 -5.57 0.72 22.82
C GLU A 109 -6.65 1.03 21.76
N MET A 110 -7.69 0.20 21.66
CA MET A 110 -8.84 0.46 20.79
C MET A 110 -9.52 1.79 21.15
N ASP A 111 -9.70 2.08 22.44
CA ASP A 111 -10.30 3.35 22.90
C ASP A 111 -9.40 4.54 22.57
N ARG A 112 -8.08 4.40 22.72
CA ARG A 112 -7.10 5.41 22.31
C ARG A 112 -7.23 5.77 20.84
N LEU A 113 -7.39 4.76 19.98
CA LEU A 113 -7.50 4.91 18.53
C LEU A 113 -8.88 5.37 18.04
N ASN A 114 -9.92 5.35 18.88
CA ASN A 114 -11.34 5.47 18.52
C ASN A 114 -11.92 4.24 17.79
N MET A 115 -11.25 3.08 17.90
CA MET A 115 -11.75 1.82 17.36
C MET A 115 -12.90 1.30 18.22
N LYS A 116 -14.08 1.14 17.67
CA LYS A 116 -15.23 0.60 18.40
C LYS A 116 -15.32 -0.91 18.30
N VAL A 117 -14.97 -1.47 17.15
CA VAL A 117 -15.03 -2.91 16.92
C VAL A 117 -13.77 -3.38 16.21
N MET A 118 -13.22 -4.49 16.69
CA MET A 118 -12.15 -5.23 16.04
C MET A 118 -12.71 -6.58 15.56
N VAL A 119 -12.51 -6.87 14.27
CA VAL A 119 -12.80 -8.19 13.71
C VAL A 119 -11.55 -9.06 13.80
N ASN A 120 -11.57 -10.06 14.66
CA ASN A 120 -10.49 -11.04 14.75
C ASN A 120 -10.65 -12.14 13.72
N LEU A 121 -9.73 -12.22 12.79
CA LEU A 121 -9.69 -13.21 11.70
C LEU A 121 -8.97 -14.52 12.09
N SER A 122 -8.37 -14.57 13.28
CA SER A 122 -7.69 -15.76 13.83
C SER A 122 -8.55 -16.48 14.87
N GLY A 123 -9.84 -16.64 14.58
CA GLY A 123 -10.77 -17.32 15.48
C GLY A 123 -10.44 -18.79 15.69
N GLY A 124 -9.97 -19.46 14.64
CA GLY A 124 -9.86 -20.91 14.62
C GLY A 124 -11.20 -21.56 14.26
N ASN A 125 -11.42 -22.78 14.75
CA ASN A 125 -12.68 -23.53 14.57
C ASN A 125 -13.00 -24.36 15.81
N GLY A 126 -14.21 -24.88 15.89
CA GLY A 126 -14.68 -25.82 16.91
C GLY A 126 -14.52 -25.27 18.34
N THR A 127 -13.98 -26.10 19.22
CA THR A 127 -13.82 -25.74 20.65
C THR A 127 -12.89 -24.55 20.89
N ASN A 128 -11.86 -24.39 20.05
CA ASN A 128 -10.94 -23.24 20.15
C ASN A 128 -11.67 -21.93 19.81
N LEU A 129 -12.42 -21.90 18.72
CA LEU A 129 -13.26 -20.76 18.36
C LEU A 129 -14.28 -20.45 19.47
N LYS A 130 -14.98 -21.47 19.94
CA LYS A 130 -15.97 -21.31 21.01
C LYS A 130 -15.37 -20.67 22.27
N SER A 131 -14.21 -21.15 22.71
CA SER A 131 -13.50 -20.58 23.87
C SER A 131 -13.18 -19.09 23.71
N LYS A 132 -12.69 -18.69 22.52
CA LYS A 132 -12.42 -17.28 22.21
C LYS A 132 -13.69 -16.43 22.24
N ILE A 133 -14.78 -16.94 21.67
CA ILE A 133 -16.07 -16.25 21.66
C ILE A 133 -16.63 -16.12 23.09
N ASP A 134 -16.53 -17.16 23.90
CA ASP A 134 -16.96 -17.12 25.30
C ASP A 134 -16.17 -16.07 26.11
N ASN A 135 -14.86 -15.98 25.91
CA ASN A 135 -14.04 -14.92 26.51
C ASN A 135 -14.46 -13.52 26.07
N VAL A 136 -14.72 -13.32 24.77
CA VAL A 136 -15.25 -12.05 24.24
C VAL A 136 -16.58 -11.70 24.90
N LYS A 137 -17.51 -12.67 24.98
CA LYS A 137 -18.84 -12.45 25.58
C LYS A 137 -18.75 -12.07 27.07
N SER A 138 -17.76 -12.63 27.78
CA SER A 138 -17.59 -12.35 29.23
C SER A 138 -16.95 -10.98 29.50
N ILE A 139 -16.04 -10.51 28.63
CA ILE A 139 -15.26 -9.28 28.86
C ILE A 139 -15.89 -8.07 28.15
N SER A 140 -16.21 -8.20 26.85
CA SER A 140 -16.76 -7.09 26.08
C SER A 140 -17.46 -7.55 24.80
N PRO A 141 -18.71 -7.99 24.91
CA PRO A 141 -19.44 -8.65 23.81
C PRO A 141 -19.71 -7.74 22.60
N LYS A 142 -19.56 -6.44 22.76
CA LYS A 142 -19.84 -5.45 21.71
C LYS A 142 -18.60 -4.96 20.95
N ARG A 143 -17.40 -5.31 21.44
CA ARG A 143 -16.16 -4.71 20.94
C ARG A 143 -15.38 -5.63 19.99
N PHE A 144 -15.70 -6.91 19.97
CA PHE A 144 -14.98 -7.90 19.15
C PHE A 144 -15.96 -8.74 18.35
N ILE A 145 -15.62 -8.94 17.10
CA ILE A 145 -16.24 -9.89 16.18
C ILE A 145 -15.19 -10.97 15.88
N VAL A 146 -15.61 -12.22 15.80
CA VAL A 146 -14.69 -13.35 15.55
C VAL A 146 -15.13 -14.09 14.29
N PHE A 147 -14.19 -14.27 13.36
CA PHE A 147 -14.40 -15.08 12.16
C PHE A 147 -13.87 -16.50 12.38
N ALA A 148 -14.58 -17.48 11.84
CA ALA A 148 -14.15 -18.88 11.80
C ALA A 148 -13.03 -19.09 10.76
N ASN A 149 -12.31 -20.22 10.89
CA ASN A 149 -11.33 -20.69 9.91
C ASN A 149 -11.65 -22.14 9.53
N ILE A 150 -11.32 -22.53 8.30
CA ILE A 150 -11.48 -23.92 7.81
C ILE A 150 -10.22 -24.72 8.14
N ASP A 151 -10.44 -25.96 8.60
CA ASP A 151 -9.41 -26.98 8.69
C ASP A 151 -9.31 -27.73 7.34
N PHE A 152 -8.23 -27.50 6.61
CA PHE A 152 -7.99 -28.13 5.31
C PHE A 152 -7.33 -29.51 5.40
N ARG A 153 -7.05 -30.04 6.60
CA ARG A 153 -6.49 -31.39 6.76
C ARG A 153 -7.48 -32.41 6.23
N GLY A 154 -7.00 -33.32 5.39
CA GLY A 154 -7.83 -34.35 4.75
C GLY A 154 -8.68 -33.87 3.57
N VAL A 155 -8.45 -32.64 3.07
CA VAL A 155 -9.13 -32.17 1.86
C VAL A 155 -8.87 -33.13 0.69
N GLY A 156 -9.95 -33.57 0.03
CA GLY A 156 -9.91 -34.62 -1.01
C GLY A 156 -10.29 -36.02 -0.52
N GLU A 157 -10.33 -36.25 0.79
CA GLU A 157 -10.89 -37.50 1.34
C GLU A 157 -12.42 -37.51 1.24
N ALA A 158 -12.99 -38.72 1.15
CA ALA A 158 -14.43 -38.88 1.10
C ALA A 158 -15.14 -38.24 2.33
N GLY A 159 -16.15 -37.43 2.08
CA GLY A 159 -16.93 -36.79 3.11
C GLY A 159 -16.25 -35.58 3.78
N TRP A 160 -15.07 -35.15 3.33
CA TRP A 160 -14.38 -33.97 3.91
C TRP A 160 -15.21 -32.68 3.72
N THR A 161 -15.75 -32.47 2.52
CA THR A 161 -16.57 -31.27 2.22
C THR A 161 -17.76 -31.15 3.14
N GLU A 162 -18.52 -32.24 3.33
CA GLU A 162 -19.70 -32.28 4.21
C GLU A 162 -19.32 -32.00 5.68
N LYS A 163 -18.20 -32.59 6.13
CA LYS A 163 -17.66 -32.33 7.48
C LYS A 163 -17.27 -30.86 7.66
N ALA A 164 -16.59 -30.25 6.67
CA ALA A 164 -16.16 -28.87 6.70
C ALA A 164 -17.37 -27.90 6.73
N VAL A 165 -18.40 -28.18 5.92
CA VAL A 165 -19.65 -27.40 5.91
C VAL A 165 -20.36 -27.51 7.26
N LYS A 166 -20.50 -28.71 7.81
CA LYS A 166 -21.11 -28.92 9.14
C LYS A 166 -20.35 -28.22 10.25
N ALA A 167 -19.02 -28.30 10.23
CA ALA A 167 -18.18 -27.59 11.20
C ALA A 167 -18.37 -26.06 11.12
N LEU A 168 -18.45 -25.49 9.92
CA LEU A 168 -18.74 -24.08 9.73
C LEU A 168 -20.12 -23.68 10.28
N GLU A 169 -21.15 -24.50 10.05
CA GLU A 169 -22.49 -24.26 10.60
C GLU A 169 -22.48 -24.27 12.14
N GLU A 170 -21.72 -25.17 12.75
CA GLU A 170 -21.55 -25.23 14.21
C GLU A 170 -20.79 -24.01 14.73
N ASP A 171 -19.72 -23.58 14.05
CA ASP A 171 -18.93 -22.41 14.39
C ASP A 171 -19.78 -21.12 14.35
N VAL A 172 -20.67 -21.00 13.36
CA VAL A 172 -21.63 -19.87 13.28
C VAL A 172 -22.66 -19.93 14.41
N LYS A 173 -23.15 -21.11 14.77
CA LYS A 173 -24.04 -21.29 15.95
C LYS A 173 -23.33 -20.89 17.25
N TYR A 174 -22.04 -21.12 17.39
CA TYR A 174 -21.25 -20.65 18.53
C TYR A 174 -21.14 -19.14 18.57
N GLY A 175 -21.22 -18.44 17.43
CA GLY A 175 -21.20 -16.99 17.32
C GLY A 175 -20.14 -16.44 16.37
N ALA A 176 -19.59 -17.24 15.47
CA ALA A 176 -18.76 -16.72 14.38
C ALA A 176 -19.61 -15.86 13.43
N ASN A 177 -19.08 -14.71 13.03
CA ASN A 177 -19.79 -13.72 12.20
C ASN A 177 -19.27 -13.62 10.77
N GLY A 178 -18.37 -14.51 10.38
CA GLY A 178 -17.78 -14.59 9.07
C GLY A 178 -16.77 -15.73 8.98
N LEU A 179 -16.25 -15.93 7.80
CA LEU A 179 -15.20 -16.92 7.50
C LEU A 179 -13.95 -16.19 7.05
N LYS A 180 -12.78 -16.54 7.61
CA LYS A 180 -11.48 -16.12 7.11
C LYS A 180 -10.77 -17.25 6.39
N ILE A 181 -10.32 -16.95 5.20
CA ILE A 181 -9.41 -17.80 4.43
C ILE A 181 -8.05 -17.13 4.35
N PHE A 182 -7.02 -17.86 4.78
CA PHE A 182 -5.62 -17.42 4.71
C PHE A 182 -5.02 -17.82 3.37
N LYS A 183 -3.95 -17.14 2.96
CA LYS A 183 -3.26 -17.38 1.70
C LYS A 183 -2.64 -18.78 1.54
N ASN A 184 -2.51 -19.56 2.63
CA ASN A 184 -2.08 -20.94 2.53
C ASN A 184 -2.98 -21.78 1.61
N LEU A 185 -4.29 -21.51 1.57
CA LEU A 185 -5.15 -21.99 0.49
C LEU A 185 -4.75 -21.30 -0.82
N GLY A 186 -4.48 -22.09 -1.84
CA GLY A 186 -3.92 -21.61 -3.11
C GLY A 186 -2.38 -21.62 -3.15
N PHE A 187 -1.67 -21.51 -2.02
CA PHE A 187 -0.22 -21.62 -1.98
C PHE A 187 0.29 -23.00 -1.57
N SER A 188 -0.06 -23.46 -0.38
CA SER A 188 0.59 -24.60 0.27
C SER A 188 -0.37 -25.70 0.72
N VAL A 189 -1.68 -25.45 0.76
CA VAL A 189 -2.65 -26.51 1.03
C VAL A 189 -2.61 -27.53 -0.09
N LYS A 190 -2.45 -28.80 0.28
CA LYS A 190 -2.45 -29.95 -0.63
C LYS A 190 -3.51 -30.93 -0.21
N ASP A 191 -4.07 -31.64 -1.17
CA ASP A 191 -4.99 -32.74 -0.94
C ASP A 191 -4.26 -34.04 -0.57
N SER A 192 -5.02 -35.11 -0.38
CA SER A 192 -4.50 -36.44 -0.03
C SER A 192 -3.55 -37.03 -1.07
N GLU A 193 -3.61 -36.54 -2.31
CA GLU A 193 -2.71 -36.94 -3.39
C GLU A 193 -1.47 -36.05 -3.51
N GLY A 194 -1.35 -35.04 -2.63
CA GLY A 194 -0.25 -34.07 -2.66
C GLY A 194 -0.42 -32.97 -3.70
N LYS A 195 -1.58 -32.86 -4.36
CA LYS A 195 -1.89 -31.83 -5.33
C LYS A 195 -2.32 -30.55 -4.63
N ARG A 196 -1.88 -29.38 -5.14
CA ARG A 196 -2.28 -28.06 -4.64
C ARG A 196 -3.80 -27.88 -4.76
N VAL A 197 -4.41 -27.36 -3.70
CA VAL A 197 -5.82 -26.97 -3.68
C VAL A 197 -5.92 -25.49 -4.01
N SER A 198 -6.58 -25.16 -5.12
CA SER A 198 -6.85 -23.78 -5.53
C SER A 198 -8.05 -23.18 -4.76
N VAL A 199 -8.19 -21.87 -4.75
CA VAL A 199 -9.33 -21.22 -4.06
C VAL A 199 -10.66 -21.42 -4.81
N ASP A 200 -10.61 -21.74 -6.11
CA ASP A 200 -11.77 -22.08 -6.96
C ASP A 200 -11.98 -23.61 -7.11
N ASP A 201 -11.30 -24.40 -6.28
CA ASP A 201 -11.46 -25.86 -6.29
C ASP A 201 -12.92 -26.25 -6.05
N PRO A 202 -13.53 -27.09 -6.91
CA PRO A 202 -14.93 -27.48 -6.79
C PRO A 202 -15.31 -28.10 -5.43
N ARG A 203 -14.35 -28.73 -4.74
CA ARG A 203 -14.57 -29.33 -3.41
C ARG A 203 -14.88 -28.27 -2.34
N LEU A 204 -14.54 -27.00 -2.60
CA LEU A 204 -14.80 -25.88 -1.70
C LEU A 204 -16.13 -25.16 -1.98
N ASP A 205 -16.78 -25.45 -3.11
CA ASP A 205 -17.99 -24.74 -3.55
C ASP A 205 -19.11 -24.76 -2.49
N ALA A 206 -19.32 -25.89 -1.83
CA ALA A 206 -20.34 -26.02 -0.80
C ALA A 206 -20.04 -25.13 0.42
N ILE A 207 -18.77 -24.87 0.74
CA ILE A 207 -18.37 -23.97 1.83
C ILE A 207 -18.71 -22.52 1.45
N TRP A 208 -18.37 -22.12 0.22
CA TRP A 208 -18.68 -20.76 -0.25
C TRP A 208 -20.19 -20.52 -0.33
N ALA A 209 -20.93 -21.48 -0.88
CA ALA A 209 -22.40 -21.43 -0.94
C ALA A 209 -23.03 -21.34 0.46
N LYS A 210 -22.52 -22.13 1.41
CA LYS A 210 -23.00 -22.12 2.80
C LYS A 210 -22.80 -20.75 3.48
N CYS A 211 -21.70 -20.07 3.25
CA CYS A 211 -21.51 -18.69 3.74
C CYS A 211 -22.61 -17.74 3.22
N GLY A 212 -22.99 -17.88 1.95
CA GLY A 212 -24.10 -17.12 1.36
C GLY A 212 -25.45 -17.44 1.99
N GLU A 213 -25.75 -18.72 2.25
CA GLU A 213 -26.96 -19.18 2.94
C GLU A 213 -27.04 -18.63 4.36
N LEU A 214 -25.92 -18.70 5.11
CA LEU A 214 -25.80 -18.19 6.47
C LEU A 214 -25.71 -16.66 6.54
N LYS A 215 -25.62 -15.97 5.41
CA LYS A 215 -25.45 -14.50 5.28
C LYS A 215 -24.25 -13.98 6.06
N ILE A 216 -23.15 -14.72 6.06
CA ILE A 216 -21.88 -14.32 6.63
C ILE A 216 -20.87 -14.00 5.52
N PRO A 217 -20.04 -12.95 5.65
CA PRO A 217 -19.02 -12.65 4.66
C PRO A 217 -17.84 -13.62 4.74
N VAL A 218 -17.13 -13.76 3.60
CA VAL A 218 -15.85 -14.46 3.52
C VAL A 218 -14.75 -13.43 3.31
N LEU A 219 -13.87 -13.22 4.29
CA LEU A 219 -12.66 -12.42 4.09
C LEU A 219 -11.53 -13.35 3.61
N ILE A 220 -11.07 -13.11 2.39
CA ILE A 220 -10.10 -13.97 1.74
C ILE A 220 -8.81 -13.24 1.37
N HIS A 221 -7.68 -13.84 1.76
CA HIS A 221 -6.34 -13.44 1.38
C HIS A 221 -5.78 -14.49 0.40
N THR A 222 -5.59 -14.12 -0.87
CA THR A 222 -5.25 -15.09 -1.94
C THR A 222 -3.78 -15.03 -2.36
N ALA A 223 -3.22 -13.84 -2.54
CA ALA A 223 -1.86 -13.65 -3.08
C ALA A 223 -0.97 -12.83 -2.13
N ASP A 224 0.09 -12.25 -2.65
CA ASP A 224 1.00 -11.27 -2.04
C ASP A 224 1.25 -10.14 -3.05
N PRO A 225 1.99 -9.07 -2.72
CA PRO A 225 2.36 -8.03 -3.69
C PRO A 225 2.99 -8.62 -4.95
N LYS A 226 2.54 -8.17 -6.13
CA LYS A 226 3.00 -8.70 -7.42
C LYS A 226 4.53 -8.68 -7.55
N SER A 227 5.19 -7.64 -7.06
CA SER A 227 6.66 -7.51 -7.07
C SER A 227 7.41 -8.62 -6.33
N PHE A 228 6.74 -9.44 -5.52
CA PHE A 228 7.36 -10.63 -4.93
C PHE A 228 7.65 -11.73 -5.96
N TRP A 229 6.99 -11.71 -7.13
CA TRP A 229 7.26 -12.61 -8.26
C TRP A 229 8.28 -12.03 -9.26
N ASP A 230 8.48 -10.70 -9.25
CA ASP A 230 9.40 -10.04 -10.18
C ASP A 230 10.87 -10.33 -9.79
N PRO A 231 11.85 -10.20 -10.70
CA PRO A 231 13.27 -10.34 -10.39
C PRO A 231 13.68 -9.48 -9.18
N VAL A 232 14.67 -9.94 -8.40
CA VAL A 232 15.21 -9.17 -7.27
C VAL A 232 16.42 -8.39 -7.78
N ASP A 233 16.16 -7.29 -8.46
CA ASP A 233 17.14 -6.41 -9.08
C ASP A 233 16.82 -4.94 -8.84
N GLU A 234 17.54 -4.04 -9.47
CA GLU A 234 17.39 -2.58 -9.33
C GLU A 234 16.05 -2.02 -9.83
N HIS A 235 15.24 -2.82 -10.52
CA HIS A 235 13.92 -2.44 -11.02
C HIS A 235 12.77 -2.87 -10.10
N ASN A 236 13.06 -3.68 -9.07
CA ASN A 236 12.04 -4.16 -8.15
C ASN A 236 11.76 -3.13 -7.06
N GLU A 237 10.57 -2.52 -7.07
CA GLU A 237 10.19 -1.50 -6.08
C GLU A 237 10.18 -1.98 -4.62
N ARG A 238 10.19 -3.30 -4.39
CA ARG A 238 10.24 -3.93 -3.07
C ARG A 238 11.56 -4.68 -2.81
N TRP A 239 12.60 -4.31 -3.56
CA TRP A 239 13.91 -4.93 -3.42
C TRP A 239 14.38 -4.96 -1.96
N LEU A 240 14.34 -3.83 -1.27
CA LEU A 240 14.76 -3.74 0.14
C LEU A 240 13.95 -4.67 1.06
N GLU A 241 12.64 -4.73 0.86
CA GLU A 241 11.77 -5.63 1.61
C GLU A 241 12.13 -7.10 1.38
N ILE A 242 12.44 -7.47 0.13
CA ILE A 242 12.76 -8.86 -0.23
C ILE A 242 14.13 -9.25 0.31
N VAL A 243 15.15 -8.40 0.21
CA VAL A 243 16.51 -8.75 0.69
C VAL A 243 16.58 -8.80 2.21
N THR A 244 15.81 -7.95 2.91
CA THR A 244 15.73 -7.97 4.38
C THR A 244 14.77 -9.05 4.91
N HIS A 245 13.84 -9.54 4.08
CA HIS A 245 12.87 -10.58 4.42
C HIS A 245 12.76 -11.62 3.29
N PRO A 246 13.82 -12.43 3.04
CA PRO A 246 13.90 -13.29 1.84
C PRO A 246 12.77 -14.32 1.73
N GLY A 247 12.15 -14.71 2.85
CA GLY A 247 10.97 -15.60 2.84
C GLY A 247 9.72 -15.01 2.19
N ARG A 248 9.72 -13.71 1.84
CA ARG A 248 8.64 -13.05 1.10
C ARG A 248 8.74 -13.24 -0.41
N LYS A 249 9.95 -13.48 -0.93
CA LYS A 249 10.14 -13.77 -2.36
C LYS A 249 9.29 -14.97 -2.78
N ARG A 250 8.60 -14.82 -3.90
CA ARG A 250 7.92 -15.92 -4.60
C ARG A 250 8.81 -16.37 -5.77
N GLY A 251 8.91 -17.65 -6.01
CA GLY A 251 9.84 -18.17 -7.00
C GLY A 251 9.85 -19.69 -7.04
N PRO A 252 10.98 -20.37 -7.34
CA PRO A 252 11.01 -21.80 -7.62
C PRO A 252 10.33 -22.69 -6.57
N ASP A 253 10.38 -22.30 -5.29
CA ASP A 253 9.76 -23.02 -4.17
C ASP A 253 8.27 -22.75 -4.00
N ASN A 254 7.76 -21.72 -4.70
CA ASN A 254 6.33 -21.42 -4.78
C ASN A 254 5.99 -21.05 -6.23
N PRO A 255 5.83 -22.05 -7.09
CA PRO A 255 5.78 -21.89 -8.54
C PRO A 255 4.45 -21.36 -9.07
N VAL A 256 3.45 -21.11 -8.21
CA VAL A 256 2.14 -20.60 -8.68
C VAL A 256 2.29 -19.15 -9.11
N PRO A 257 2.07 -18.84 -10.41
CA PRO A 257 2.12 -17.45 -10.89
C PRO A 257 1.10 -16.55 -10.18
N PHE A 258 1.42 -15.27 -10.04
CA PHE A 258 0.52 -14.28 -9.47
C PHE A 258 -0.83 -14.24 -10.20
N GLU A 259 -0.80 -14.20 -11.53
CA GLU A 259 -1.98 -14.13 -12.38
C GLU A 259 -2.90 -15.35 -12.18
N THR A 260 -2.33 -16.55 -12.02
CA THR A 260 -3.11 -17.78 -11.74
C THR A 260 -3.90 -17.66 -10.44
N LEU A 261 -3.24 -17.21 -9.36
CA LEU A 261 -3.91 -17.03 -8.06
C LEU A 261 -5.06 -16.01 -8.14
N ILE A 262 -4.85 -14.93 -8.86
CA ILE A 262 -5.85 -13.88 -9.03
C ILE A 262 -7.02 -14.36 -9.91
N GLU A 263 -6.74 -15.10 -10.98
CA GLU A 263 -7.78 -15.69 -11.83
C GLU A 263 -8.63 -16.71 -11.07
N GLU A 264 -8.03 -17.59 -10.28
CA GLU A 264 -8.73 -18.53 -9.40
C GLU A 264 -9.67 -17.77 -8.44
N GLN A 265 -9.18 -16.71 -7.80
CA GLN A 265 -9.98 -15.85 -6.93
C GLN A 265 -11.19 -15.24 -7.68
N HIS A 266 -10.98 -14.70 -8.88
CA HIS A 266 -12.05 -14.09 -9.67
C HIS A 266 -13.09 -15.11 -10.14
N LYS A 267 -12.64 -16.30 -10.52
CA LYS A 267 -13.54 -17.41 -10.90
C LYS A 267 -14.42 -17.81 -9.73
N MET A 268 -13.85 -17.94 -8.53
CA MET A 268 -14.59 -18.24 -7.31
C MET A 268 -15.63 -17.15 -7.00
N PHE A 269 -15.26 -15.87 -7.03
CA PHE A 269 -16.19 -14.76 -6.79
C PHE A 269 -17.37 -14.80 -7.78
N LYS A 270 -17.10 -15.01 -9.05
CA LYS A 270 -18.11 -15.09 -10.12
C LYS A 270 -19.05 -16.28 -9.94
N LYS A 271 -18.50 -17.42 -9.48
CA LYS A 271 -19.26 -18.67 -9.30
C LYS A 271 -20.24 -18.59 -8.13
N HIS A 272 -19.96 -17.77 -7.12
CA HIS A 272 -20.75 -17.66 -5.88
C HIS A 272 -21.37 -16.27 -5.67
N PRO A 273 -22.28 -15.79 -6.55
CA PRO A 273 -22.79 -14.43 -6.53
C PRO A 273 -23.66 -14.11 -5.30
N LYS A 274 -24.13 -15.13 -4.57
CA LYS A 274 -24.93 -14.96 -3.34
C LYS A 274 -24.06 -14.80 -2.08
N THR A 275 -22.75 -15.03 -2.20
CA THR A 275 -21.79 -14.92 -1.10
C THR A 275 -21.09 -13.58 -1.18
N THR A 276 -21.06 -12.83 -0.09
CA THR A 276 -20.28 -11.60 0.00
C THR A 276 -18.83 -11.93 0.30
N PHE A 277 -17.93 -11.52 -0.59
CA PHE A 277 -16.48 -11.67 -0.39
C PHE A 277 -15.84 -10.33 -0.04
N ILE A 278 -15.03 -10.33 1.02
CA ILE A 278 -14.13 -9.24 1.36
C ILE A 278 -12.76 -9.61 0.81
N ALA A 279 -12.39 -9.02 -0.32
CA ALA A 279 -11.09 -9.26 -0.96
C ALA A 279 -10.02 -8.46 -0.20
N ALA A 280 -9.21 -9.18 0.58
CA ALA A 280 -8.16 -8.59 1.40
C ALA A 280 -7.13 -7.85 0.53
N HIS A 281 -6.55 -6.78 1.11
CA HIS A 281 -5.46 -6.04 0.46
C HIS A 281 -5.85 -5.48 -0.93
N PHE A 282 -7.07 -4.97 -1.07
CA PHE A 282 -7.63 -4.53 -2.35
C PHE A 282 -7.59 -5.61 -3.43
N GLY A 283 -7.82 -6.87 -3.02
CA GLY A 283 -7.79 -8.02 -3.94
C GLY A 283 -6.45 -8.20 -4.67
N TRP A 284 -5.37 -7.65 -4.12
CA TRP A 284 -4.02 -7.55 -4.66
C TRP A 284 -3.90 -6.72 -5.96
N TYR A 285 -4.81 -5.76 -6.14
CA TYR A 285 -4.69 -4.71 -7.17
C TYR A 285 -4.61 -3.27 -6.59
N PRO A 286 -3.97 -3.03 -5.42
CA PRO A 286 -3.80 -1.66 -4.94
C PRO A 286 -2.88 -0.84 -5.84
N ASN A 287 -2.02 -1.48 -6.62
CA ASN A 287 -1.12 -0.90 -7.62
C ASN A 287 -1.79 -0.65 -8.99
N ASP A 288 -2.99 -1.20 -9.21
CA ASP A 288 -3.79 -1.00 -10.44
C ASP A 288 -5.28 -0.84 -10.10
N LEU A 289 -5.64 0.36 -9.62
CA LEU A 289 -7.01 0.68 -9.24
C LEU A 289 -7.99 0.66 -10.43
N THR A 290 -7.49 0.77 -11.66
CA THR A 290 -8.31 0.63 -12.87
C THR A 290 -8.77 -0.83 -13.05
N LYS A 291 -7.85 -1.79 -12.91
CA LYS A 291 -8.19 -3.21 -12.93
C LYS A 291 -9.15 -3.59 -11.81
N LEU A 292 -8.85 -3.13 -10.59
CA LEU A 292 -9.73 -3.37 -9.44
C LEU A 292 -11.14 -2.80 -9.68
N GLY A 293 -11.23 -1.59 -10.22
CA GLY A 293 -12.52 -0.97 -10.54
C GLY A 293 -13.35 -1.78 -11.56
N LYS A 294 -12.71 -2.27 -12.63
CA LYS A 294 -13.37 -3.14 -13.62
C LYS A 294 -13.87 -4.45 -12.99
N LEU A 295 -13.10 -5.03 -12.08
CA LEU A 295 -13.52 -6.22 -11.34
C LEU A 295 -14.73 -5.93 -10.46
N MET A 296 -14.71 -4.84 -9.71
CA MET A 296 -15.82 -4.43 -8.85
C MET A 296 -17.09 -4.08 -9.65
N ASP A 297 -16.95 -3.46 -10.82
CA ASP A 297 -18.09 -3.19 -11.72
C ASP A 297 -18.73 -4.49 -12.25
N ALA A 298 -17.90 -5.52 -12.50
CA ALA A 298 -18.37 -6.81 -12.99
C ALA A 298 -18.95 -7.73 -11.91
N LEU A 299 -18.51 -7.59 -10.66
CA LEU A 299 -18.83 -8.50 -9.54
C LEU A 299 -19.42 -7.70 -8.35
N PRO A 300 -20.74 -7.59 -8.23
CA PRO A 300 -21.39 -6.80 -7.17
C PRO A 300 -21.24 -7.44 -5.77
N ASN A 301 -20.89 -8.71 -5.68
CA ASN A 301 -20.74 -9.47 -4.44
C ASN A 301 -19.37 -9.33 -3.77
N ILE A 302 -18.43 -8.57 -4.35
CA ILE A 302 -17.14 -8.29 -3.70
C ILE A 302 -17.12 -6.90 -3.07
N VAL A 303 -16.48 -6.81 -1.93
CA VAL A 303 -16.02 -5.57 -1.30
C VAL A 303 -14.54 -5.71 -1.01
N VAL A 304 -13.85 -4.61 -0.75
CA VAL A 304 -12.39 -4.61 -0.54
C VAL A 304 -12.03 -3.96 0.78
N GLU A 305 -10.90 -4.34 1.35
CA GLU A 305 -10.29 -3.65 2.47
C GLU A 305 -8.79 -3.43 2.19
N PHE A 306 -8.20 -2.41 2.81
CA PHE A 306 -6.84 -1.94 2.47
C PHE A 306 -5.77 -2.29 3.52
N GLY A 307 -5.96 -3.32 4.31
CA GLY A 307 -4.94 -3.82 5.22
C GLY A 307 -3.61 -4.03 4.51
N ALA A 308 -2.53 -3.59 5.12
CA ALA A 308 -1.15 -3.69 4.63
C ALA A 308 -0.84 -3.04 3.26
N VAL A 309 -1.81 -2.35 2.61
CA VAL A 309 -1.61 -1.70 1.29
C VAL A 309 -1.87 -0.19 1.31
N ILE A 310 -1.87 0.42 2.48
CA ILE A 310 -2.07 1.87 2.62
C ILE A 310 -0.98 2.67 1.89
N ALA A 311 0.23 2.11 1.75
CA ALA A 311 1.33 2.76 1.05
C ALA A 311 1.08 2.90 -0.45
N GLU A 312 0.45 1.92 -1.09
CA GLU A 312 0.07 2.00 -2.49
C GLU A 312 -0.96 3.11 -2.71
N LEU A 313 -1.91 3.27 -1.79
CA LEU A 313 -2.94 4.32 -1.85
C LEU A 313 -2.33 5.70 -1.61
N GLY A 314 -1.49 5.86 -0.58
CA GLY A 314 -0.83 7.12 -0.27
C GLY A 314 0.20 7.58 -1.30
N ARG A 315 0.73 6.68 -2.14
CA ARG A 315 1.63 7.01 -3.27
C ARG A 315 0.90 7.42 -4.55
N GLN A 316 -0.43 7.22 -4.64
CA GLN A 316 -1.27 7.60 -5.77
C GLN A 316 -2.54 8.36 -5.32
N PRO A 317 -2.39 9.47 -4.56
CA PRO A 317 -3.49 10.09 -3.81
C PRO A 317 -4.66 10.53 -4.71
N LYS A 318 -4.40 11.06 -5.90
CA LYS A 318 -5.45 11.51 -6.83
C LYS A 318 -6.30 10.34 -7.34
N THR A 319 -5.64 9.28 -7.81
CA THR A 319 -6.32 8.07 -8.30
C THR A 319 -7.06 7.35 -7.17
N ALA A 320 -6.42 7.26 -5.99
CA ALA A 320 -7.03 6.67 -4.82
C ALA A 320 -8.30 7.44 -4.39
N ARG A 321 -8.27 8.78 -4.33
CA ARG A 321 -9.43 9.60 -4.01
C ARG A 321 -10.60 9.32 -4.96
N GLN A 322 -10.37 9.34 -6.27
CA GLN A 322 -11.39 9.05 -7.27
C GLN A 322 -11.96 7.63 -7.13
N PHE A 323 -11.10 6.67 -6.79
CA PHE A 323 -11.52 5.30 -6.53
C PHE A 323 -12.42 5.20 -5.29
N PHE A 324 -12.06 5.86 -4.18
CA PHE A 324 -12.87 5.90 -2.97
C PHE A 324 -14.21 6.61 -3.21
N GLU A 325 -14.24 7.69 -3.97
CA GLU A 325 -15.46 8.41 -4.33
C GLU A 325 -16.42 7.51 -5.14
N LYS A 326 -15.91 6.78 -6.14
CA LYS A 326 -16.70 5.88 -6.98
C LYS A 326 -17.20 4.65 -6.22
N TYR A 327 -16.35 4.03 -5.43
CA TYR A 327 -16.65 2.75 -4.75
C TYR A 327 -16.89 2.89 -3.25
N GLN A 328 -17.27 4.08 -2.79
CA GLN A 328 -17.42 4.46 -1.39
C GLN A 328 -18.26 3.50 -0.54
N ASP A 329 -19.21 2.79 -1.14
CA ASP A 329 -20.08 1.83 -0.46
C ASP A 329 -19.51 0.40 -0.42
N ARG A 330 -18.32 0.19 -0.96
CA ARG A 330 -17.71 -1.15 -1.10
C ARG A 330 -16.28 -1.23 -0.59
N ILE A 331 -15.82 -0.24 0.17
CA ILE A 331 -14.50 -0.18 0.78
C ILE A 331 -14.65 -0.23 2.30
N LEU A 332 -13.86 -1.07 2.97
CA LEU A 332 -13.85 -1.26 4.41
C LEU A 332 -12.49 -0.85 4.98
N PHE A 333 -12.47 -0.37 6.22
CA PHE A 333 -11.22 -0.15 6.94
C PHE A 333 -10.68 -1.48 7.46
N GLY A 334 -9.45 -1.83 7.09
CA GLY A 334 -8.68 -2.95 7.63
C GLY A 334 -7.22 -2.56 7.75
N LYS A 335 -6.51 -3.12 8.76
CA LYS A 335 -5.09 -2.84 8.94
C LYS A 335 -4.19 -4.07 8.82
N ASP A 336 -4.69 -5.27 9.10
CA ASP A 336 -4.01 -6.55 9.09
C ASP A 336 -3.21 -6.81 10.39
N SER A 337 -2.05 -6.21 10.58
CA SER A 337 -1.21 -6.42 11.75
C SER A 337 -1.58 -5.50 12.92
N TRP A 338 -1.55 -6.04 14.15
CA TRP A 338 -1.80 -5.25 15.36
C TRP A 338 -0.51 -4.55 15.83
N VAL A 339 -0.31 -3.32 15.35
CA VAL A 339 0.69 -2.38 15.85
C VAL A 339 -0.01 -1.04 16.02
N PRO A 340 -0.44 -0.67 17.24
CA PRO A 340 -1.33 0.48 17.49
C PRO A 340 -0.83 1.81 16.92
N ASP A 341 0.45 2.10 17.01
CA ASP A 341 1.00 3.38 16.54
C ASP A 341 1.03 3.52 15.00
N GLU A 342 1.03 2.40 14.27
CA GLU A 342 0.98 2.44 12.81
C GLU A 342 -0.38 2.88 12.25
N TYR A 343 -1.46 2.84 13.05
CA TYR A 343 -2.79 3.33 12.63
C TYR A 343 -2.76 4.84 12.31
N ALA A 344 -1.90 5.60 12.95
CA ALA A 344 -1.71 7.02 12.66
C ALA A 344 -1.41 7.29 11.19
N THR A 345 -0.63 6.41 10.52
CA THR A 345 -0.36 6.52 9.07
C THR A 345 -1.65 6.32 8.25
N TYR A 346 -2.50 5.37 8.63
CA TYR A 346 -3.77 5.11 7.96
C TYR A 346 -4.71 6.32 8.08
N PHE A 347 -4.86 6.85 9.29
CA PHE A 347 -5.68 8.05 9.53
C PHE A 347 -5.14 9.24 8.75
N ARG A 348 -3.83 9.48 8.79
CA ARG A 348 -3.20 10.58 8.07
C ARG A 348 -3.45 10.50 6.55
N VAL A 349 -3.33 9.32 5.96
CA VAL A 349 -3.63 9.12 4.53
C VAL A 349 -5.10 9.40 4.23
N LEU A 350 -6.04 8.90 5.05
CA LEU A 350 -7.46 9.00 4.76
C LEU A 350 -8.06 10.38 5.07
N GLU A 351 -7.60 11.03 6.14
CA GLU A 351 -8.25 12.21 6.74
C GLU A 351 -7.61 13.54 6.38
N THR A 352 -6.36 13.55 5.88
CA THR A 352 -5.61 14.78 5.62
C THR A 352 -5.24 14.92 4.14
N GLU A 353 -4.81 16.11 3.76
CA GLU A 353 -4.19 16.41 2.47
C GLU A 353 -2.67 16.65 2.63
N ASP A 354 -2.07 16.07 3.68
CA ASP A 354 -0.64 16.19 3.96
C ASP A 354 0.19 15.65 2.79
N GLU A 355 1.33 16.29 2.56
CA GLU A 355 2.24 15.96 1.48
C GLU A 355 3.55 15.37 2.01
N TYR A 356 4.10 14.43 1.24
CA TYR A 356 5.46 13.93 1.37
C TYR A 356 5.87 13.49 2.78
N PHE A 357 5.05 12.71 3.45
CA PHE A 357 5.41 12.14 4.76
C PHE A 357 5.86 10.69 4.66
N PRO A 358 6.74 10.23 5.57
CA PRO A 358 7.30 8.89 5.49
C PRO A 358 6.25 7.79 5.77
N TYR A 359 6.37 6.67 5.06
CA TYR A 359 5.69 5.44 5.42
C TYR A 359 6.35 4.83 6.67
N HIS A 360 5.56 4.27 7.58
CA HIS A 360 6.06 3.71 8.83
C HIS A 360 6.94 2.45 8.67
N LYS A 361 6.83 1.74 7.53
CA LYS A 361 7.66 0.56 7.23
C LYS A 361 8.80 0.93 6.27
N LYS A 362 9.90 1.45 6.82
CA LYS A 362 11.06 1.89 6.04
C LYS A 362 11.65 0.81 5.14
N TYR A 363 11.63 -0.45 5.58
CA TYR A 363 12.13 -1.58 4.79
C TYR A 363 11.34 -1.85 3.50
N HIS A 364 10.22 -1.17 3.27
CA HIS A 364 9.52 -1.21 1.98
C HIS A 364 10.13 -0.30 0.90
N ALA A 365 11.22 0.41 1.14
CA ALA A 365 11.97 1.29 0.24
C ALA A 365 11.83 2.80 0.52
N PHE A 366 11.66 3.20 1.77
CA PHE A 366 11.59 4.62 2.21
C PHE A 366 10.53 5.43 1.45
N TRP A 367 9.38 4.84 1.20
CA TRP A 367 8.32 5.52 0.46
C TRP A 367 7.82 6.78 1.17
N ALA A 368 7.68 7.86 0.39
CA ALA A 368 6.94 9.04 0.78
C ALA A 368 5.47 8.89 0.38
N MET A 369 4.58 9.34 1.26
CA MET A 369 3.13 9.21 1.12
C MET A 369 2.46 10.57 1.13
N TYR A 370 1.20 10.59 0.67
CA TYR A 370 0.36 11.77 0.59
C TYR A 370 -1.03 11.44 1.14
N GLY A 371 -1.67 12.42 1.76
CA GLY A 371 -3.06 12.34 2.16
C GLY A 371 -4.00 12.35 0.95
N ILE A 372 -5.09 11.62 1.04
CA ILE A 372 -6.15 11.60 0.03
C ILE A 372 -7.36 12.47 0.42
N GLY A 373 -7.42 12.92 1.67
CA GLY A 373 -8.37 13.90 2.17
C GLY A 373 -9.82 13.54 1.92
N LEU A 374 -10.26 12.36 2.37
CA LEU A 374 -11.63 11.89 2.11
C LEU A 374 -12.67 12.81 2.78
N PRO A 375 -13.74 13.19 2.06
CA PRO A 375 -14.87 13.88 2.68
C PRO A 375 -15.49 13.06 3.81
N ASP A 376 -16.02 13.71 4.85
CA ASP A 376 -16.55 13.08 6.05
C ASP A 376 -17.65 12.03 5.75
N ASN A 377 -18.50 12.27 4.77
CA ASN A 377 -19.54 11.31 4.36
C ASN A 377 -18.95 10.01 3.78
N ILE A 378 -17.84 10.08 3.05
CA ILE A 378 -17.14 8.91 2.52
C ILE A 378 -16.31 8.25 3.62
N LEU A 379 -15.62 9.05 4.43
CA LEU A 379 -14.82 8.55 5.54
C LEU A 379 -15.67 7.73 6.53
N LYS A 380 -16.88 8.20 6.89
CA LYS A 380 -17.84 7.45 7.72
C LYS A 380 -18.25 6.11 7.08
N LYS A 381 -18.45 6.06 5.76
CA LYS A 381 -18.75 4.81 5.04
C LYS A 381 -17.61 3.80 5.18
N VAL A 382 -16.39 4.24 4.91
CA VAL A 382 -15.17 3.43 4.98
C VAL A 382 -14.90 2.97 6.41
N TYR A 383 -15.05 3.85 7.40
CA TYR A 383 -14.73 3.56 8.78
C TYR A 383 -15.72 2.61 9.45
N TYR A 384 -17.03 2.74 9.18
CA TYR A 384 -17.99 1.91 9.89
C TYR A 384 -19.25 1.55 9.11
N LYS A 385 -19.85 2.45 8.32
CA LYS A 385 -21.18 2.20 7.74
C LYS A 385 -21.21 0.96 6.84
N ASN A 386 -20.16 0.77 6.04
CA ASN A 386 -20.06 -0.42 5.18
C ASN A 386 -19.90 -1.70 5.96
N ALA A 387 -19.05 -1.71 7.00
CA ALA A 387 -18.87 -2.87 7.87
C ALA A 387 -20.15 -3.23 8.62
N LEU A 388 -20.89 -2.24 9.13
CA LEU A 388 -22.20 -2.44 9.79
C LEU A 388 -23.27 -3.05 8.86
N ARG A 389 -23.15 -2.85 7.57
CA ARG A 389 -24.04 -3.43 6.55
C ARG A 389 -23.66 -4.86 6.18
N ILE A 390 -22.37 -5.17 6.17
CA ILE A 390 -21.82 -6.41 5.61
C ILE A 390 -21.61 -7.48 6.67
N ILE A 391 -21.13 -7.11 7.86
CA ILE A 391 -20.81 -8.05 8.93
C ILE A 391 -21.99 -8.09 9.91
N PRO A 392 -22.60 -9.28 10.10
CA PRO A 392 -23.76 -9.40 11.00
C PRO A 392 -23.37 -9.18 12.47
N ASN A 393 -24.38 -8.87 13.28
CA ASN A 393 -24.32 -8.80 14.76
C ASN A 393 -23.38 -7.74 15.35
N ILE A 394 -22.87 -6.78 14.57
CA ILE A 394 -22.19 -5.62 15.14
C ILE A 394 -23.23 -4.70 15.79
N ASP A 395 -22.96 -4.29 17.04
CA ASP A 395 -23.82 -3.35 17.77
C ASP A 395 -23.75 -1.95 17.16
N LYS A 396 -24.82 -1.58 16.47
CA LYS A 396 -24.92 -0.29 15.78
C LYS A 396 -24.99 0.91 16.73
N SER A 397 -25.42 0.70 17.99
CA SER A 397 -25.55 1.78 18.97
C SER A 397 -24.23 2.46 19.35
N GLN A 398 -23.09 1.87 18.97
CA GLN A 398 -21.76 2.42 19.22
C GLN A 398 -21.33 3.47 18.17
N PHE A 399 -22.11 3.65 17.12
CA PHE A 399 -21.76 4.49 15.99
C PHE A 399 -22.79 5.61 15.78
N PRO A 400 -22.37 6.81 15.38
CA PRO A 400 -23.29 7.88 15.04
C PRO A 400 -24.03 7.55 13.73
N ASP A 401 -25.19 8.14 13.55
CA ASP A 401 -26.05 8.01 12.36
C ASP A 401 -25.38 8.52 11.05
#